data_f9cd61d8b38ddc5767a10f29bd62b007
#
_entry.id   f9cd61d8b38ddc5767a10f29bd62b007
#
_cell.length_a   1.000
_cell.length_b   1.000
_cell.length_c   1.000
_cell.angle_alpha   90.00
_cell.angle_beta   90.00
_cell.angle_gamma   90.00
#
_symmetry.space_group_name_H-M   'P 1'
#
loop_
_entity.id
_entity.type
_entity.pdbx_description
1 polymer ?
#
loop_
_entity_poly.entity_id
_entity_poly.type
_entity_poly.pdbx_seq_one_letter_code
_entity_poly.pdbx_strand_id
1 'polypeptide(L)'
;AGTKTITRPAVESAELQFTHPAAGEPVAVFDTTAGVFRAVLFPEQAPQAYDNFVGLVQAGYYNGLTVTRVEQDFVVEAGQGADGKGTTIWNGSRYPAEATDKLHHYSGALCMAADSSGKCASVFYIMSTLPGGDSITQELTDQMNSAGYRAEVVSAYQTAGGAPYLDYTDTVLGQVYEGMDVVDTIAQAAVDENQKPTEPITINSVSIETYQAQ
;
A
#
# COMPACT_ATOMS: atom_id res chain seq x y z
N ALA A 1 17.84 -17.85 8.17
CA ALA A 1 18.44 -16.52 7.99
C ALA A 1 17.56 -15.49 8.69
N GLY A 2 18.17 -14.61 9.50
CA GLY A 2 17.42 -13.58 10.22
C GLY A 2 16.89 -12.49 9.30
N THR A 3 15.82 -11.81 9.74
CA THR A 3 15.24 -10.66 9.04
C THR A 3 16.27 -9.53 8.96
N LYS A 4 16.46 -8.98 7.77
CA LYS A 4 17.33 -7.83 7.56
C LYS A 4 16.60 -6.54 7.96
N THR A 5 17.30 -5.65 8.65
CA THR A 5 16.80 -4.30 8.88
C THR A 5 16.98 -3.47 7.61
N ILE A 6 15.89 -2.91 7.12
CA ILE A 6 15.91 -1.99 5.97
C ILE A 6 15.89 -0.58 6.52
N THR A 7 16.94 0.18 6.23
CA THR A 7 17.02 1.59 6.63
C THR A 7 16.40 2.45 5.55
N ARG A 8 15.31 3.13 5.89
CA ARG A 8 14.58 3.98 4.95
C ARG A 8 14.87 5.45 5.26
N PRO A 9 15.35 6.21 4.27
CA PRO A 9 15.59 7.64 4.47
C PRO A 9 14.28 8.39 4.63
N ALA A 10 14.31 9.48 5.39
CA ALA A 10 13.20 10.42 5.43
C ALA A 10 13.09 11.09 4.06
N VAL A 11 11.85 11.25 3.58
CA VAL A 11 11.57 11.89 2.30
C VAL A 11 11.08 13.31 2.56
N GLU A 12 11.86 14.29 2.16
CA GLU A 12 11.48 15.69 2.19
C GLU A 12 10.83 16.05 0.86
N SER A 13 9.50 16.14 0.85
CA SER A 13 8.73 16.39 -0.35
C SER A 13 7.42 17.08 0.02
N ALA A 14 6.92 17.93 -0.85
CA ALA A 14 5.60 18.55 -0.72
C ALA A 14 4.46 17.65 -1.24
N GLU A 15 4.77 16.45 -1.72
CA GLU A 15 3.76 15.50 -2.18
C GLU A 15 2.89 15.03 -1.03
N LEU A 16 1.60 14.79 -1.29
CA LEU A 16 0.61 14.41 -0.28
C LEU A 16 1.05 13.22 0.59
N GLN A 17 1.67 12.23 -0.03
CA GLN A 17 2.08 11.01 0.66
C GLN A 17 3.17 11.25 1.72
N PHE A 18 3.88 12.38 1.66
CA PHE A 18 4.95 12.71 2.60
C PHE A 18 4.64 13.91 3.50
N THR A 19 3.53 14.62 3.25
CA THR A 19 3.11 15.77 4.07
C THR A 19 1.93 15.44 4.98
N HIS A 20 1.32 14.31 4.83
CA HIS A 20 0.21 13.82 5.63
C HIS A 20 0.64 12.60 6.47
N PRO A 21 -0.01 12.27 7.61
CA PRO A 21 -1.29 12.80 8.06
C PRO A 21 -1.20 14.16 8.75
N ALA A 22 -2.32 14.90 8.71
CA ALA A 22 -2.56 16.10 9.49
C ALA A 22 -3.71 15.85 10.49
N ALA A 23 -3.81 16.68 11.53
CA ALA A 23 -4.85 16.55 12.55
C ALA A 23 -6.25 16.48 11.91
N GLY A 24 -7.06 15.54 12.35
CA GLY A 24 -8.42 15.32 11.85
C GLY A 24 -8.54 14.40 10.64
N GLU A 25 -7.43 13.98 10.06
CA GLU A 25 -7.47 13.10 8.88
C GLU A 25 -7.68 11.63 9.24
N PRO A 26 -8.33 10.86 8.34
CA PRO A 26 -8.53 9.43 8.57
C PRO A 26 -7.23 8.67 8.39
N VAL A 27 -6.97 7.76 9.32
CA VAL A 27 -5.84 6.82 9.25
C VAL A 27 -6.33 5.40 9.51
N ALA A 28 -5.74 4.44 8.81
CA ALA A 28 -6.00 3.03 9.03
C ALA A 28 -4.92 2.45 9.94
N VAL A 29 -5.35 1.72 10.97
CA VAL A 29 -4.46 1.01 11.89
C VAL A 29 -4.58 -0.48 11.59
N PHE A 30 -3.47 -1.08 11.15
CA PHE A 30 -3.38 -2.51 10.88
C PHE A 30 -2.67 -3.18 12.07
N ASP A 31 -3.42 -3.97 12.82
CA ASP A 31 -2.88 -4.81 13.88
C ASP A 31 -2.69 -6.21 13.32
N THR A 32 -1.46 -6.67 13.25
CA THR A 32 -1.13 -7.97 12.66
C THR A 32 -0.28 -8.80 13.62
N THR A 33 -0.17 -10.09 13.35
CA THR A 33 0.70 -10.98 14.13
C THR A 33 2.19 -10.63 13.98
N ALA A 34 2.56 -9.83 12.98
CA ALA A 34 3.92 -9.32 12.81
C ALA A 34 4.15 -7.95 13.49
N GLY A 35 3.09 -7.30 13.95
CA GLY A 35 3.13 -5.97 14.57
C GLY A 35 2.07 -5.04 14.02
N VAL A 36 2.15 -3.77 14.42
CA VAL A 36 1.19 -2.73 14.05
C VAL A 36 1.84 -1.76 13.07
N PHE A 37 1.11 -1.40 12.02
CA PHE A 37 1.49 -0.30 11.15
C PHE A 37 0.27 0.58 10.84
N ARG A 38 0.53 1.83 10.47
CA ARG A 38 -0.49 2.85 10.25
C ARG A 38 -0.31 3.51 8.90
N ALA A 39 -1.43 3.77 8.22
CA ALA A 39 -1.44 4.44 6.92
C ALA A 39 -2.42 5.59 6.93
N VAL A 40 -2.00 6.76 6.44
CA VAL A 40 -2.93 7.84 6.13
C VAL A 40 -3.72 7.47 4.88
N LEU A 41 -5.00 7.84 4.85
CA LEU A 41 -5.91 7.58 3.73
C LEU A 41 -6.21 8.87 2.96
N PHE A 42 -6.50 8.74 1.67
CA PHE A 42 -6.73 9.86 0.76
C PHE A 42 -8.14 9.81 0.14
N PRO A 43 -9.20 10.16 0.91
CA PRO A 43 -10.57 10.05 0.43
C PRO A 43 -10.91 10.97 -0.76
N GLU A 44 -10.22 12.11 -0.90
CA GLU A 44 -10.49 13.03 -2.00
C GLU A 44 -9.92 12.50 -3.34
N GLN A 45 -8.78 11.81 -3.30
CA GLN A 45 -8.11 11.28 -4.49
C GLN A 45 -8.63 9.92 -4.91
N ALA A 46 -9.15 9.13 -3.96
CA ALA A 46 -9.64 7.77 -4.20
C ALA A 46 -10.97 7.54 -3.47
N PRO A 47 -12.04 8.25 -3.82
CA PRO A 47 -13.29 8.26 -3.05
C PRO A 47 -14.00 6.91 -2.99
N GLN A 48 -14.07 6.16 -4.08
CA GLN A 48 -14.73 4.85 -4.07
C GLN A 48 -13.90 3.81 -3.32
N ALA A 49 -12.58 3.80 -3.53
CA ALA A 49 -11.67 2.93 -2.78
C ALA A 49 -11.76 3.21 -1.28
N TYR A 50 -11.80 4.48 -0.90
CA TYR A 50 -11.96 4.91 0.48
C TYR A 50 -13.29 4.42 1.07
N ASP A 51 -14.41 4.66 0.40
CA ASP A 51 -15.73 4.25 0.87
C ASP A 51 -15.82 2.74 1.05
N ASN A 52 -15.32 1.99 0.08
CA ASN A 52 -15.30 0.53 0.16
C ASN A 52 -14.40 0.03 1.29
N PHE A 53 -13.20 0.53 1.38
CA PHE A 53 -12.23 0.12 2.40
C PHE A 53 -12.77 0.41 3.81
N VAL A 54 -13.23 1.63 4.06
CA VAL A 54 -13.78 2.03 5.37
C VAL A 54 -15.02 1.21 5.73
N GLY A 55 -15.94 1.01 4.78
CA GLY A 55 -17.13 0.20 4.99
C GLY A 55 -16.79 -1.26 5.34
N LEU A 56 -15.82 -1.85 4.65
CA LEU A 56 -15.36 -3.21 4.95
C LEU A 56 -14.66 -3.29 6.32
N VAL A 57 -13.86 -2.28 6.66
CA VAL A 57 -13.23 -2.19 7.99
C VAL A 57 -14.29 -2.13 9.09
N GLN A 58 -15.30 -1.28 8.94
CA GLN A 58 -16.39 -1.15 9.90
C GLN A 58 -17.21 -2.44 10.03
N ALA A 59 -17.33 -3.21 8.97
CA ALA A 59 -17.98 -4.52 8.97
C ALA A 59 -17.11 -5.64 9.56
N GLY A 60 -15.84 -5.36 9.90
CA GLY A 60 -14.90 -6.36 10.41
C GLY A 60 -14.39 -7.33 9.35
N TYR A 61 -14.54 -7.01 8.07
CA TYR A 61 -14.22 -7.91 6.96
C TYR A 61 -12.75 -8.38 6.98
N TYR A 62 -11.82 -7.48 7.26
CA TYR A 62 -10.39 -7.80 7.24
C TYR A 62 -9.90 -8.57 8.46
N ASN A 63 -10.70 -8.58 9.55
CA ASN A 63 -10.30 -9.24 10.79
C ASN A 63 -10.19 -10.75 10.59
N GLY A 64 -9.04 -11.32 10.92
CA GLY A 64 -8.77 -12.75 10.78
C GLY A 64 -8.28 -13.18 9.40
N LEU A 65 -8.25 -12.28 8.40
CA LEU A 65 -7.68 -12.60 7.10
C LEU A 65 -6.16 -12.69 7.18
N THR A 66 -5.56 -13.48 6.30
CA THR A 66 -4.12 -13.66 6.24
C THR A 66 -3.51 -12.96 5.05
N VAL A 67 -2.22 -12.66 5.14
CA VAL A 67 -1.42 -12.22 4.00
C VAL A 67 -1.38 -13.36 2.97
N THR A 68 -1.79 -13.07 1.75
CA THR A 68 -1.97 -14.10 0.71
C THR A 68 -0.84 -14.14 -0.29
N ARG A 69 -0.10 -13.04 -0.46
CA ARG A 69 1.03 -12.98 -1.38
C ARG A 69 2.09 -12.01 -0.85
N VAL A 70 3.32 -12.47 -0.87
CA VAL A 70 4.50 -11.64 -0.67
C VAL A 70 5.43 -11.87 -1.84
N GLU A 71 5.67 -10.82 -2.60
CA GLU A 71 6.71 -10.80 -3.62
C GLU A 71 7.86 -9.95 -3.11
N GLN A 72 9.00 -10.59 -2.89
CA GLN A 72 10.16 -9.97 -2.27
C GLN A 72 10.57 -8.68 -3.00
N ASP A 73 10.86 -7.64 -2.23
CA ASP A 73 11.28 -6.33 -2.72
C ASP A 73 10.26 -5.67 -3.67
N PHE A 74 9.00 -6.07 -3.57
CA PHE A 74 7.93 -5.53 -4.39
C PHE A 74 6.67 -5.23 -3.59
N VAL A 75 5.86 -6.24 -3.22
CA VAL A 75 4.56 -6.02 -2.54
C VAL A 75 4.28 -7.04 -1.45
N VAL A 76 3.44 -6.62 -0.50
CA VAL A 76 2.72 -7.45 0.46
C VAL A 76 1.23 -7.31 0.17
N GLU A 77 0.52 -8.40 -0.07
CA GLU A 77 -0.89 -8.40 -0.49
C GLU A 77 -1.77 -9.19 0.46
N ALA A 78 -2.95 -8.66 0.74
CA ALA A 78 -3.99 -9.28 1.55
C ALA A 78 -5.38 -8.77 1.16
N GLY A 79 -6.43 -9.29 1.78
CA GLY A 79 -7.79 -8.80 1.60
C GLY A 79 -8.69 -9.73 0.78
N GLN A 80 -8.19 -10.90 0.35
CA GLN A 80 -9.06 -11.95 -0.18
C GLN A 80 -9.86 -12.59 0.95
N GLY A 81 -11.13 -12.87 0.69
CA GLY A 81 -11.96 -13.66 1.61
C GLY A 81 -11.61 -15.15 1.57
N ALA A 82 -12.37 -15.94 2.33
CA ALA A 82 -12.17 -17.39 2.42
C ALA A 82 -12.32 -18.11 1.09
N ASP A 83 -13.04 -17.53 0.13
CA ASP A 83 -13.22 -18.06 -1.24
C ASP A 83 -12.05 -17.69 -2.18
N GLY A 84 -11.04 -17.01 -1.67
CA GLY A 84 -9.90 -16.52 -2.45
C GLY A 84 -10.19 -15.29 -3.30
N LYS A 85 -11.37 -14.68 -3.13
CA LYS A 85 -11.81 -13.50 -3.89
C LYS A 85 -11.94 -12.29 -2.97
N GLY A 86 -11.99 -11.12 -3.59
CA GLY A 86 -12.35 -9.88 -2.93
C GLY A 86 -13.85 -9.62 -2.95
N THR A 87 -14.29 -8.65 -2.16
CA THR A 87 -15.69 -8.20 -2.11
C THR A 87 -15.76 -6.68 -1.99
N THR A 88 -16.97 -6.14 -2.05
CA THR A 88 -17.23 -4.72 -1.83
C THR A 88 -18.46 -4.53 -0.97
N ILE A 89 -18.63 -3.31 -0.45
CA ILE A 89 -19.85 -2.90 0.27
C ILE A 89 -21.08 -2.82 -0.64
N TRP A 90 -20.89 -2.95 -1.96
CA TRP A 90 -21.94 -2.91 -2.97
C TRP A 90 -22.26 -4.32 -3.48
N ASN A 91 -22.51 -5.24 -2.54
CA ASN A 91 -22.85 -6.65 -2.83
C ASN A 91 -21.83 -7.35 -3.75
N GLY A 92 -20.54 -7.03 -3.58
CA GLY A 92 -19.48 -7.61 -4.38
C GLY A 92 -19.29 -6.97 -5.74
N SER A 93 -20.07 -5.97 -6.11
CA SER A 93 -19.86 -5.21 -7.35
C SER A 93 -18.55 -4.44 -7.29
N ARG A 94 -17.67 -4.71 -8.23
CA ARG A 94 -16.35 -4.08 -8.31
C ARG A 94 -16.46 -2.64 -8.81
N TYR A 95 -15.50 -1.81 -8.44
CA TYR A 95 -15.44 -0.41 -8.84
C TYR A 95 -14.18 -0.16 -9.68
N PRO A 96 -14.21 0.84 -10.60
CA PRO A 96 -13.06 1.11 -11.44
C PRO A 96 -11.88 1.67 -10.64
N ALA A 97 -10.66 1.39 -11.08
CA ALA A 97 -9.46 1.97 -10.49
C ALA A 97 -9.50 3.50 -10.59
N GLU A 98 -8.98 4.16 -9.56
CA GLU A 98 -8.98 5.61 -9.42
C GLU A 98 -7.52 6.10 -9.41
N ALA A 99 -6.93 6.21 -10.60
CA ALA A 99 -5.58 6.71 -10.75
C ALA A 99 -5.58 8.25 -10.84
N THR A 100 -4.58 8.87 -10.23
CA THR A 100 -4.41 10.33 -10.22
C THR A 100 -2.93 10.66 -10.26
N ASP A 101 -2.58 11.83 -10.75
CA ASP A 101 -1.20 12.36 -10.76
C ASP A 101 -0.75 12.93 -9.41
N LYS A 102 -1.61 12.87 -8.40
CA LYS A 102 -1.32 13.34 -7.03
C LYS A 102 -0.79 12.25 -6.12
N LEU A 103 -1.01 10.98 -6.48
CA LEU A 103 -0.60 9.81 -5.70
C LEU A 103 0.18 8.84 -6.56
N HIS A 104 1.25 8.29 -5.99
CA HIS A 104 2.19 7.46 -6.71
C HIS A 104 2.55 6.21 -5.93
N HIS A 105 3.11 5.22 -6.62
CA HIS A 105 3.51 3.93 -6.04
C HIS A 105 4.88 4.01 -5.38
N TYR A 106 5.07 4.99 -4.48
CA TYR A 106 6.24 5.05 -3.61
C TYR A 106 6.27 3.84 -2.67
N SER A 107 7.46 3.47 -2.19
CA SER A 107 7.55 2.48 -1.10
C SER A 107 6.65 2.92 0.06
N GLY A 108 5.89 1.98 0.61
CA GLY A 108 4.90 2.27 1.66
C GLY A 108 3.52 2.69 1.15
N ALA A 109 3.32 2.84 -0.15
CA ALA A 109 1.98 3.13 -0.70
C ALA A 109 1.03 1.96 -0.42
N LEU A 110 -0.18 2.29 0.07
CA LEU A 110 -1.30 1.36 0.24
C LEU A 110 -2.17 1.46 -1.01
N CYS A 111 -2.25 0.37 -1.75
CA CYS A 111 -2.86 0.33 -3.08
C CYS A 111 -3.96 -0.73 -3.15
N MET A 112 -4.95 -0.51 -4.02
CA MET A 112 -6.00 -1.50 -4.26
C MET A 112 -5.66 -2.30 -5.52
N ALA A 113 -5.70 -3.62 -5.40
CA ALA A 113 -5.47 -4.51 -6.53
C ALA A 113 -6.66 -4.46 -7.50
N ALA A 114 -6.35 -4.35 -8.79
CA ALA A 114 -7.34 -4.39 -9.86
C ALA A 114 -7.33 -5.76 -10.55
N ASP A 115 -8.50 -6.19 -11.03
CA ASP A 115 -8.60 -7.36 -11.90
C ASP A 115 -8.18 -7.04 -13.33
N SER A 116 -8.28 -8.03 -14.24
CA SER A 116 -7.89 -7.85 -15.64
C SER A 116 -8.74 -6.81 -16.40
N SER A 117 -9.90 -6.46 -15.85
CA SER A 117 -10.77 -5.40 -16.40
C SER A 117 -10.51 -4.02 -15.80
N GLY A 118 -9.52 -3.88 -14.93
CA GLY A 118 -9.19 -2.63 -14.26
C GLY A 118 -10.12 -2.28 -13.10
N LYS A 119 -10.81 -3.26 -12.53
CA LYS A 119 -11.76 -3.05 -11.43
C LYS A 119 -11.25 -3.60 -10.12
N CYS A 120 -11.49 -2.85 -9.06
CA CYS A 120 -11.02 -3.10 -7.70
C CYS A 120 -12.11 -3.69 -6.81
N ALA A 121 -11.70 -4.31 -5.72
CA ALA A 121 -12.55 -4.79 -4.65
C ALA A 121 -11.81 -4.63 -3.31
N SER A 122 -11.83 -5.64 -2.44
CA SER A 122 -11.22 -5.57 -1.10
C SER A 122 -9.71 -5.84 -1.06
N VAL A 123 -9.15 -6.45 -2.10
CA VAL A 123 -7.74 -6.85 -2.11
C VAL A 123 -6.85 -5.62 -2.19
N PHE A 124 -5.93 -5.51 -1.25
CA PHE A 124 -4.95 -4.42 -1.22
C PHE A 124 -3.53 -4.97 -1.23
N TYR A 125 -2.60 -4.12 -1.63
CA TYR A 125 -1.17 -4.40 -1.47
C TYR A 125 -0.45 -3.17 -0.95
N ILE A 126 0.65 -3.40 -0.27
CA ILE A 126 1.54 -2.35 0.21
C ILE A 126 2.87 -2.49 -0.52
N MET A 127 3.36 -1.38 -1.07
CA MET A 127 4.65 -1.36 -1.75
C MET A 127 5.77 -1.58 -0.75
N SER A 128 6.46 -2.71 -0.88
CA SER A 128 7.61 -3.08 -0.06
C SER A 128 8.93 -2.96 -0.83
N THR A 129 8.93 -2.22 -1.92
CA THR A 129 10.12 -1.92 -2.72
C THR A 129 11.23 -1.34 -1.86
N LEU A 130 12.47 -1.65 -2.19
CA LEU A 130 13.64 -1.13 -1.47
C LEU A 130 13.79 0.37 -1.70
N PRO A 131 14.43 1.09 -0.76
CA PRO A 131 14.62 2.52 -0.89
C PRO A 131 15.63 2.88 -1.96
N GLY A 132 15.47 4.07 -2.52
CA GLY A 132 16.45 4.69 -3.40
C GLY A 132 16.77 3.90 -4.66
N GLY A 133 18.03 3.89 -5.02
CA GLY A 133 18.55 3.24 -6.23
C GLY A 133 18.44 1.71 -6.24
N ASP A 134 18.12 1.09 -5.11
CA ASP A 134 17.88 -0.36 -5.06
C ASP A 134 16.56 -0.76 -5.72
N SER A 135 15.63 0.17 -5.92
CA SER A 135 14.41 -0.04 -6.71
C SER A 135 14.27 0.94 -7.88
N ILE A 136 14.78 2.15 -7.76
CA ILE A 136 14.70 3.18 -8.81
C ILE A 136 16.04 3.24 -9.56
N THR A 137 16.11 2.49 -10.64
CA THR A 137 17.28 2.48 -11.52
C THR A 137 17.39 3.77 -12.32
N GLN A 138 18.55 4.03 -12.91
CA GLN A 138 18.73 5.16 -13.83
C GLN A 138 17.76 5.05 -15.03
N GLU A 139 17.51 3.83 -15.51
CA GLU A 139 16.55 3.59 -16.58
C GLU A 139 15.13 4.02 -16.19
N LEU A 140 14.66 3.67 -14.99
CA LEU A 140 13.35 4.12 -14.50
C LEU A 140 13.30 5.64 -14.34
N THR A 141 14.36 6.27 -13.86
CA THR A 141 14.46 7.73 -13.78
C THR A 141 14.33 8.36 -15.17
N ASP A 142 15.04 7.84 -16.15
CA ASP A 142 14.98 8.33 -17.52
C ASP A 142 13.57 8.14 -18.13
N GLN A 143 12.93 7.01 -17.85
CA GLN A 143 11.56 6.75 -18.28
C GLN A 143 10.56 7.73 -17.67
N MET A 144 10.68 8.04 -16.37
CA MET A 144 9.83 9.03 -15.70
C MET A 144 10.00 10.41 -16.33
N ASN A 145 11.24 10.83 -16.55
CA ASN A 145 11.53 12.13 -17.18
C ASN A 145 10.96 12.19 -18.61
N SER A 146 11.12 11.13 -19.39
CA SER A 146 10.58 11.05 -20.74
C SER A 146 9.05 11.03 -20.77
N ALA A 147 8.42 10.48 -19.74
CA ALA A 147 6.96 10.44 -19.60
C ALA A 147 6.38 11.75 -19.05
N GLY A 148 7.21 12.73 -18.72
CA GLY A 148 6.77 14.04 -18.22
C GLY A 148 6.42 14.08 -16.75
N TYR A 149 6.97 13.18 -15.95
CA TYR A 149 6.81 13.23 -14.49
C TYR A 149 7.30 14.56 -13.94
N ARG A 150 6.60 15.09 -12.94
CA ARG A 150 7.06 16.28 -12.22
C ARG A 150 8.38 16.00 -11.50
N ALA A 151 9.28 16.97 -11.48
CA ALA A 151 10.59 16.80 -10.87
C ALA A 151 10.52 16.39 -9.39
N GLU A 152 9.53 16.89 -8.65
CA GLU A 152 9.29 16.53 -7.25
C GLU A 152 8.95 15.05 -7.09
N VAL A 153 8.17 14.48 -8.01
CA VAL A 153 7.79 13.06 -8.01
C VAL A 153 9.01 12.19 -8.31
N VAL A 154 9.78 12.55 -9.32
CA VAL A 154 11.03 11.83 -9.65
C VAL A 154 11.97 11.82 -8.46
N SER A 155 12.18 12.99 -7.83
CA SER A 155 13.04 13.12 -6.65
C SER A 155 12.54 12.28 -5.48
N ALA A 156 11.23 12.27 -5.22
CA ALA A 156 10.64 11.46 -4.17
C ALA A 156 10.84 9.96 -4.42
N TYR A 157 10.66 9.49 -5.65
CA TYR A 157 10.97 8.11 -6.02
C TYR A 157 12.44 7.76 -5.80
N GLN A 158 13.35 8.64 -6.19
CA GLN A 158 14.79 8.42 -6.02
C GLN A 158 15.20 8.28 -4.55
N THR A 159 14.46 8.87 -3.63
CA THR A 159 14.72 8.75 -2.19
C THR A 159 13.95 7.58 -1.58
N ALA A 160 12.65 7.53 -1.78
CA ALA A 160 11.78 6.54 -1.15
C ALA A 160 11.89 5.14 -1.76
N GLY A 161 12.18 5.05 -3.03
CA GLY A 161 11.95 3.85 -3.82
C GLY A 161 10.50 3.71 -4.24
N GLY A 162 10.19 2.71 -5.03
CA GLY A 162 8.84 2.45 -5.50
C GLY A 162 8.78 1.74 -6.83
N ALA A 163 7.59 1.78 -7.45
CA ALA A 163 7.30 1.14 -8.74
C ALA A 163 6.51 2.09 -9.64
N PRO A 164 7.18 3.06 -10.29
CA PRO A 164 6.48 4.07 -11.09
C PRO A 164 5.70 3.50 -12.28
N TYR A 165 6.03 2.30 -12.74
CA TYR A 165 5.30 1.62 -13.81
C TYR A 165 3.87 1.18 -13.43
N LEU A 166 3.50 1.24 -12.14
CA LEU A 166 2.13 1.01 -11.67
C LEU A 166 1.29 2.29 -11.63
N ASP A 167 1.93 3.45 -11.75
CA ASP A 167 1.23 4.74 -11.76
C ASP A 167 0.27 4.84 -12.95
N TYR A 168 -0.82 5.57 -12.75
CA TYR A 168 -1.88 5.81 -13.73
C TYR A 168 -2.73 4.59 -14.11
N THR A 169 -2.46 3.41 -13.55
CA THR A 169 -3.27 2.21 -13.76
C THR A 169 -3.93 1.72 -12.48
N ASP A 170 -3.19 1.69 -11.39
CA ASP A 170 -3.66 1.19 -10.10
C ASP A 170 -4.03 2.33 -9.15
N THR A 171 -4.99 2.06 -8.27
CA THR A 171 -5.42 3.01 -7.23
C THR A 171 -4.43 3.04 -6.09
N VAL A 172 -3.97 4.23 -5.71
CA VAL A 172 -3.31 4.46 -4.43
C VAL A 172 -4.35 5.03 -3.47
N LEU A 173 -4.58 4.36 -2.35
CA LEU A 173 -5.55 4.75 -1.32
C LEU A 173 -4.91 5.49 -0.17
N GLY A 174 -3.67 5.16 0.16
CA GLY A 174 -3.00 5.66 1.34
C GLY A 174 -1.50 5.50 1.29
N GLN A 175 -0.87 5.88 2.40
CA GLN A 175 0.58 5.78 2.59
C GLN A 175 0.90 5.38 4.02
N VAL A 176 1.70 4.35 4.19
CA VAL A 176 2.22 3.96 5.51
C VAL A 176 3.13 5.07 6.01
N TYR A 177 2.83 5.60 7.20
CA TYR A 177 3.63 6.66 7.84
C TYR A 177 4.27 6.21 9.15
N GLU A 178 3.81 5.09 9.71
CA GLU A 178 4.32 4.50 10.95
C GLU A 178 4.29 2.98 10.85
N GLY A 179 5.36 2.32 11.31
CA GLY A 179 5.44 0.86 11.30
C GLY A 179 5.86 0.26 9.97
N MET A 180 6.53 1.00 9.10
CA MET A 180 7.06 0.43 7.86
C MET A 180 8.03 -0.72 8.10
N ASP A 181 8.72 -0.74 9.25
CA ASP A 181 9.54 -1.85 9.70
C ASP A 181 8.74 -3.16 9.86
N VAL A 182 7.48 -3.07 10.28
CA VAL A 182 6.56 -4.22 10.34
C VAL A 182 6.25 -4.72 8.93
N VAL A 183 5.94 -3.83 8.00
CA VAL A 183 5.73 -4.19 6.59
C VAL A 183 6.97 -4.85 6.00
N ASP A 184 8.15 -4.32 6.30
CA ASP A 184 9.43 -4.87 5.85
C ASP A 184 9.68 -6.27 6.42
N THR A 185 9.26 -6.52 7.65
CA THR A 185 9.32 -7.85 8.27
C THR A 185 8.40 -8.83 7.54
N ILE A 186 7.17 -8.43 7.26
CA ILE A 186 6.22 -9.26 6.48
C ILE A 186 6.79 -9.55 5.09
N ALA A 187 7.36 -8.55 4.45
CA ALA A 187 7.93 -8.65 3.11
C ALA A 187 9.11 -9.63 2.99
N GLN A 188 9.70 -10.03 4.12
CA GLN A 188 10.80 -10.98 4.18
C GLN A 188 10.36 -12.38 4.63
N ALA A 189 9.06 -12.64 4.75
CA ALA A 189 8.54 -13.93 5.13
C ALA A 189 8.92 -15.02 4.13
N ALA A 190 9.20 -16.21 4.62
CA ALA A 190 9.33 -17.39 3.76
C ALA A 190 7.99 -17.69 3.08
N VAL A 191 8.03 -17.95 1.78
CA VAL A 191 6.84 -18.18 0.96
C VAL A 191 6.92 -19.53 0.25
N ASP A 192 5.74 -20.05 -0.13
CA ASP A 192 5.61 -21.23 -0.97
C ASP A 192 5.74 -20.90 -2.46
N GLU A 193 5.49 -21.88 -3.33
CA GLU A 193 5.55 -21.73 -4.78
C GLU A 193 4.55 -20.71 -5.35
N ASN A 194 3.49 -20.37 -4.58
CA ASN A 194 2.49 -19.38 -4.94
C ASN A 194 2.73 -18.03 -4.27
N GLN A 195 3.92 -17.81 -3.72
CA GLN A 195 4.29 -16.59 -2.99
C GLN A 195 3.44 -16.35 -1.72
N LYS A 196 2.77 -17.36 -1.21
CA LYS A 196 2.03 -17.29 0.05
C LYS A 196 2.96 -17.56 1.22
N PRO A 197 2.92 -16.79 2.32
CA PRO A 197 3.69 -17.09 3.51
C PRO A 197 3.46 -18.52 4.01
N THR A 198 4.55 -19.25 4.26
CA THR A 198 4.50 -20.64 4.75
C THR A 198 3.99 -20.70 6.18
N GLU A 199 4.28 -19.68 6.99
CA GLU A 199 3.67 -19.49 8.30
C GLU A 199 2.63 -18.38 8.20
N PRO A 200 1.38 -18.60 8.67
CA PRO A 200 0.34 -17.59 8.55
C PRO A 200 0.71 -16.26 9.22
N ILE A 201 0.54 -15.17 8.47
CA ILE A 201 0.59 -13.82 9.00
C ILE A 201 -0.84 -13.31 8.97
N THR A 202 -1.41 -13.06 10.15
CA THR A 202 -2.84 -12.75 10.30
C THR A 202 -3.03 -11.28 10.60
N ILE A 203 -4.03 -10.69 9.95
CA ILE A 203 -4.56 -9.38 10.31
C ILE A 203 -5.50 -9.61 11.49
N ASN A 204 -5.09 -9.21 12.70
CA ASN A 204 -5.93 -9.32 13.88
C ASN A 204 -7.13 -8.37 13.77
N SER A 205 -6.86 -7.13 13.37
CA SER A 205 -7.88 -6.12 13.12
C SER A 205 -7.37 -5.00 12.23
N VAL A 206 -8.29 -4.35 11.53
CA VAL A 206 -8.07 -3.03 10.92
C VAL A 206 -9.09 -2.09 11.53
N SER A 207 -8.66 -0.90 11.93
CA SER A 207 -9.54 0.15 12.43
C SER A 207 -9.24 1.47 11.73
N ILE A 208 -10.26 2.34 11.67
CA ILE A 208 -10.11 3.70 11.16
C ILE A 208 -10.11 4.63 12.36
N GLU A 209 -9.08 5.44 12.46
CA GLU A 209 -8.92 6.44 13.51
C GLU A 209 -8.81 7.83 12.90
N THR A 210 -9.07 8.84 13.72
CA THR A 210 -8.79 10.23 13.37
C THR A 210 -7.42 10.60 13.89
N TYR A 211 -6.53 11.05 13.02
CA TYR A 211 -5.17 11.41 13.42
C TYR A 211 -5.18 12.59 14.39
N GLN A 212 -4.46 12.44 15.49
CA GLN A 212 -4.24 13.49 16.48
C GLN A 212 -2.79 13.93 16.40
N ALA A 213 -2.56 15.21 16.14
CA ALA A 213 -1.21 15.77 16.20
C ALA A 213 -0.69 15.72 17.65
N GLN A 214 0.55 15.24 17.85
CA GLN A 214 1.23 15.29 19.13
C GLN A 214 1.80 16.67 19.40
#